data_7bc814f80bce2dd4c2a22af7f52f7ed4
#
_entry.id   7bc814f80bce2dd4c2a22af7f52f7ed4
#
_cell.length_a   1.000
_cell.length_b   1.000
_cell.length_c   1.000
_cell.angle_alpha   90.00
_cell.angle_beta   90.00
_cell.angle_gamma   90.00
#
_symmetry.space_group_name_H-M   'P 1'
#
loop_
_entity.id
_entity.type
_entity.pdbx_description
1 polymer ?
#
loop_
_entity_poly.entity_id
_entity_poly.type
_entity_poly.pdbx_seq_one_letter_code
_entity_poly.pdbx_strand_id
1 'polypeptide(L)'
;LEFRRVLFRSKIPCTHPNQSIETEEMKRMKKILALLLASVMVLGLAACGGDNTPAEDTDAGTKEPATTTETSANDIPDSMTSEDGKYELAFVTDVGQLKDKSFNEGTWNGVKLYASKNDMSYKYYQPANGDQATDDDRYEAMKAAVDGGATVVVCAGFLQEAALKQAAIDYPDTKFIFVDGYPINGDDNQPLANVAGIAFKEEQSGYFAGYAAVMEGYTKLGFSGGGGGTNPACCRYGYGFVQGANAAAAEKDVQVEMNYSWEYGSSFSASPELQTMANGWYQSGTEVIFACGGSMFQSITAAASANDGAVIGVDVDQSTQSDTVVTSAMKELSDAVEWSLAKVYDDTFSEIGGVATSLGVEEDAVGLPTDSWSLTNYTVEQYEEMYQKVKDGTLAVDADYNNLEQEYSNLTLKIS
;
A
#
# COMPACT_ATOMS: atom_id res chain seq x y z
N LEU A 1 -42.11 -39.17 -16.23
CA LEU A 1 -41.59 -38.33 -17.31
C LEU A 1 -40.16 -37.95 -16.96
N GLU A 2 -39.22 -38.66 -17.56
CA GLU A 2 -37.79 -38.43 -17.48
C GLU A 2 -37.38 -37.15 -18.22
N PHE A 3 -36.58 -36.30 -17.64
CA PHE A 3 -35.78 -35.31 -18.36
C PHE A 3 -34.29 -35.65 -18.23
N ARG A 4 -33.74 -36.12 -19.36
CA ARG A 4 -32.32 -36.40 -19.57
C ARG A 4 -31.51 -35.11 -19.45
N ARG A 5 -30.49 -35.10 -18.57
CA ARG A 5 -29.39 -34.16 -18.57
C ARG A 5 -28.45 -34.46 -19.75
N VAL A 6 -28.30 -33.50 -20.66
CA VAL A 6 -27.25 -33.50 -21.67
C VAL A 6 -26.08 -32.68 -21.13
N LEU A 7 -25.00 -33.37 -20.84
CA LEU A 7 -23.69 -32.78 -20.49
C LEU A 7 -22.95 -32.44 -21.79
N PHE A 8 -22.80 -31.17 -22.11
CA PHE A 8 -21.81 -30.68 -23.07
C PHE A 8 -20.48 -30.46 -22.37
N ARG A 9 -19.55 -31.38 -22.57
CA ARG A 9 -18.12 -31.15 -22.31
C ARG A 9 -17.50 -30.49 -23.54
N SER A 10 -17.21 -29.23 -23.50
CA SER A 10 -16.25 -28.59 -24.43
C SER A 10 -14.89 -28.56 -23.77
N LYS A 11 -13.99 -29.38 -24.26
CA LYS A 11 -12.53 -29.28 -23.97
C LYS A 11 -11.98 -28.17 -24.84
N ILE A 12 -11.52 -27.08 -24.21
CA ILE A 12 -10.65 -26.10 -24.85
C ILE A 12 -9.23 -26.39 -24.32
N PRO A 13 -8.25 -26.61 -25.17
CA PRO A 13 -6.85 -26.80 -24.73
C PRO A 13 -6.24 -25.44 -24.39
N CYS A 14 -5.81 -25.27 -23.14
CA CYS A 14 -4.95 -24.18 -22.73
C CYS A 14 -3.57 -24.39 -23.35
N THR A 15 -3.22 -23.56 -24.31
CA THR A 15 -1.82 -23.37 -24.73
C THR A 15 -1.30 -22.11 -24.06
N HIS A 16 -0.38 -22.31 -23.11
CA HIS A 16 0.44 -21.22 -22.60
C HIS A 16 1.43 -20.75 -23.68
N PRO A 17 1.65 -19.45 -23.80
CA PRO A 17 2.97 -18.94 -24.12
C PRO A 17 3.47 -18.05 -22.99
N ASN A 18 4.29 -18.63 -22.13
CA ASN A 18 5.11 -17.87 -21.21
C ASN A 18 6.41 -17.53 -21.97
N GLN A 19 6.51 -16.32 -22.47
CA GLN A 19 7.77 -15.67 -22.82
C GLN A 19 7.58 -14.18 -22.53
N SER A 20 8.08 -13.76 -21.37
CA SER A 20 8.28 -12.36 -21.04
C SER A 20 9.26 -11.75 -22.05
N ILE A 21 8.73 -10.93 -22.94
CA ILE A 21 9.53 -10.06 -23.81
C ILE A 21 9.96 -8.88 -22.95
N GLU A 22 11.17 -8.95 -22.37
CA GLU A 22 11.82 -7.75 -21.83
C GLU A 22 12.02 -6.77 -22.98
N THR A 23 11.31 -5.63 -22.91
CA THR A 23 11.48 -4.59 -23.90
C THR A 23 12.88 -3.96 -23.76
N GLU A 24 13.48 -3.56 -24.90
CA GLU A 24 14.81 -2.92 -24.93
C GLU A 24 14.90 -1.65 -24.07
N GLU A 25 13.76 -1.04 -23.73
CA GLU A 25 13.68 0.12 -22.86
C GLU A 25 13.90 -0.23 -21.38
N MET A 26 13.36 -1.35 -20.90
CA MET A 26 13.65 -1.82 -19.53
C MET A 26 15.15 -2.14 -19.37
N LYS A 27 15.79 -2.67 -20.39
CA LYS A 27 17.25 -2.89 -20.40
C LYS A 27 18.04 -1.59 -20.41
N ARG A 28 17.51 -0.52 -21.01
CA ARG A 28 18.13 0.81 -20.98
C ARG A 28 18.00 1.47 -19.62
N MET A 29 16.83 1.37 -18.95
CA MET A 29 16.64 1.93 -17.62
C MET A 29 17.51 1.24 -16.57
N LYS A 30 17.60 -0.10 -16.58
CA LYS A 30 18.51 -0.86 -15.70
C LYS A 30 19.98 -0.46 -15.90
N LYS A 31 20.41 -0.10 -17.12
CA LYS A 31 21.77 0.37 -17.40
C LYS A 31 22.03 1.81 -16.95
N ILE A 32 21.02 2.68 -17.00
CA ILE A 32 21.14 4.07 -16.54
C ILE A 32 21.19 4.12 -15.01
N LEU A 33 20.38 3.32 -14.32
CA LEU A 33 20.37 3.21 -12.86
C LEU A 33 21.70 2.63 -12.33
N ALA A 34 22.23 1.58 -12.99
CA ALA A 34 23.53 1.00 -12.63
C ALA A 34 24.72 1.95 -12.88
N LEU A 35 24.60 2.91 -13.81
CA LEU A 35 25.63 3.91 -14.08
C LEU A 35 25.61 5.08 -13.07
N LEU A 36 24.45 5.37 -12.47
CA LEU A 36 24.31 6.39 -11.42
C LEU A 36 24.84 5.90 -10.07
N LEU A 37 24.67 4.62 -9.74
CA LEU A 37 25.22 4.02 -8.52
C LEU A 37 26.76 3.82 -8.55
N ALA A 38 27.37 3.72 -9.73
CA ALA A 38 28.82 3.52 -9.86
C ALA A 38 29.62 4.83 -9.74
N SER A 39 28.99 6.01 -9.74
CA SER A 39 29.70 7.32 -9.69
C SER A 39 29.90 7.87 -8.27
N VAL A 40 29.40 7.23 -7.22
CA VAL A 40 29.51 7.70 -5.83
C VAL A 40 30.66 7.06 -5.06
N MET A 41 31.35 6.03 -5.56
CA MET A 41 32.39 5.29 -4.83
C MET A 41 33.84 5.61 -5.18
N VAL A 42 34.16 6.73 -5.80
CA VAL A 42 35.57 7.10 -6.03
C VAL A 42 35.83 8.54 -5.62
N LEU A 43 35.98 8.79 -4.31
CA LEU A 43 36.74 9.96 -3.78
C LEU A 43 36.85 9.88 -2.25
N GLY A 44 37.78 9.07 -1.81
CA GLY A 44 38.13 9.03 -0.40
C GLY A 44 39.38 8.26 -0.10
N LEU A 45 40.57 8.75 -0.55
CA LEU A 45 41.86 8.36 0.01
C LEU A 45 42.97 9.27 -0.58
N ALA A 46 43.32 10.32 0.15
CA ALA A 46 44.69 10.77 0.29
C ALA A 46 44.72 12.19 0.91
N ALA A 47 45.19 12.28 2.13
CA ALA A 47 46.24 13.24 2.48
C ALA A 47 46.52 13.21 3.97
N CYS A 48 47.67 12.73 4.34
CA CYS A 48 48.39 13.12 5.54
C CYS A 48 49.68 13.82 5.08
N GLY A 49 50.00 15.00 5.66
CA GLY A 49 51.37 15.55 5.61
C GLY A 49 51.47 17.06 5.44
N GLY A 50 51.56 17.82 6.49
CA GLY A 50 52.57 18.79 6.96
C GLY A 50 52.85 20.11 6.23
N ASP A 51 52.59 21.20 6.96
CA ASP A 51 53.41 22.39 7.21
C ASP A 51 53.36 23.68 6.35
N ASN A 52 52.91 24.76 7.06
CA ASN A 52 53.33 26.20 7.06
C ASN A 52 53.18 27.16 5.84
N THR A 53 52.17 28.02 5.95
CA THR A 53 52.08 29.52 5.84
C THR A 53 52.80 30.29 4.69
N PRO A 54 52.34 31.57 4.32
CA PRO A 54 50.99 32.15 4.20
C PRO A 54 50.70 32.92 2.88
N ALA A 55 49.42 33.30 2.71
CA ALA A 55 48.88 34.42 1.92
C ALA A 55 48.86 34.40 0.38
N GLU A 56 47.72 34.40 -0.20
CA GLU A 56 47.10 35.50 -0.95
C GLU A 56 45.70 35.12 -1.47
N ASP A 57 44.84 36.08 -1.39
CA ASP A 57 43.45 36.18 -1.73
C ASP A 57 43.18 35.81 -3.20
N THR A 58 42.27 34.84 -3.50
CA THR A 58 41.39 34.87 -4.67
C THR A 58 40.12 34.09 -4.37
N ASP A 59 39.03 34.81 -4.29
CA ASP A 59 37.65 34.37 -4.28
C ASP A 59 37.33 33.38 -5.43
N ALA A 60 37.14 32.14 -5.09
CA ALA A 60 36.50 31.14 -5.95
C ALA A 60 35.46 30.40 -5.11
N GLY A 61 34.24 30.92 -5.18
CA GLY A 61 33.06 30.31 -4.53
C GLY A 61 32.93 28.84 -4.86
N THR A 62 33.29 27.99 -3.92
CA THR A 62 32.97 26.58 -3.91
C THR A 62 31.47 26.48 -3.63
N LYS A 63 30.67 26.19 -4.68
CA LYS A 63 29.30 25.73 -4.49
C LYS A 63 29.38 24.40 -3.74
N GLU A 64 28.97 24.40 -2.49
CA GLU A 64 28.58 23.16 -1.81
C GLU A 64 27.53 22.44 -2.66
N PRO A 65 27.58 21.12 -2.75
CA PRO A 65 26.47 20.37 -3.37
C PRO A 65 25.22 20.66 -2.55
N ALA A 66 24.20 21.21 -3.20
CA ALA A 66 22.89 21.38 -2.58
C ALA A 66 22.43 20.00 -2.11
N THR A 67 22.39 19.80 -0.80
CA THR A 67 21.61 18.73 -0.18
C THR A 67 20.16 19.06 -0.52
N THR A 68 19.59 18.37 -1.48
CA THR A 68 18.14 18.38 -1.69
C THR A 68 17.54 17.69 -0.47
N THR A 69 17.13 18.49 0.52
CA THR A 69 16.24 18.01 1.57
C THR A 69 14.94 17.63 0.87
N GLU A 70 14.62 16.33 0.83
CA GLU A 70 13.33 15.89 0.36
C GLU A 70 12.25 16.52 1.23
N THR A 71 11.29 17.19 0.60
CA THR A 71 10.19 17.85 1.30
C THR A 71 9.29 16.74 1.86
N SER A 72 9.11 16.71 3.17
CA SER A 72 8.18 15.78 3.80
C SER A 72 6.74 16.17 3.46
N ALA A 73 5.87 15.19 3.18
CA ALA A 73 4.45 15.42 2.98
C ALA A 73 3.77 16.11 4.18
N ASN A 74 4.33 15.96 5.38
CA ASN A 74 3.85 16.64 6.59
C ASN A 74 4.13 18.15 6.60
N ASP A 75 5.10 18.62 5.82
CA ASP A 75 5.42 20.04 5.68
C ASP A 75 4.53 20.74 4.64
N ILE A 76 3.79 19.97 3.85
CA ILE A 76 2.87 20.47 2.82
C ILE A 76 1.46 20.58 3.42
N PRO A 77 0.83 21.78 3.35
CA PRO A 77 -0.53 21.97 3.89
C PRO A 77 -1.57 21.01 3.28
N ASP A 78 -2.51 20.53 4.10
CA ASP A 78 -3.63 19.73 3.61
C ASP A 78 -4.69 20.57 2.90
N SER A 79 -4.69 21.89 3.09
CA SER A 79 -5.57 22.82 2.41
C SER A 79 -4.77 23.88 1.68
N MET A 80 -5.09 24.11 0.43
CA MET A 80 -4.50 25.13 -0.41
C MET A 80 -5.51 26.20 -0.75
N THR A 81 -5.07 27.47 -0.82
CA THR A 81 -5.89 28.55 -1.36
C THR A 81 -5.48 28.76 -2.83
N SER A 82 -6.43 28.56 -3.73
CA SER A 82 -6.23 28.82 -5.16
C SER A 82 -6.66 30.25 -5.49
N GLU A 83 -5.87 30.98 -6.29
CA GLU A 83 -6.11 32.37 -6.67
C GLU A 83 -7.37 32.53 -7.53
N ASP A 84 -7.66 31.54 -8.39
CA ASP A 84 -8.81 31.52 -9.29
C ASP A 84 -9.97 30.64 -8.78
N GLY A 85 -9.81 30.03 -7.61
CA GLY A 85 -10.78 29.12 -6.99
C GLY A 85 -10.85 27.74 -7.64
N LYS A 86 -9.91 27.39 -8.54
CA LYS A 86 -9.82 26.08 -9.19
C LYS A 86 -8.68 25.26 -8.61
N TYR A 87 -8.85 23.96 -8.65
CA TYR A 87 -7.87 23.00 -8.15
C TYR A 87 -7.69 21.89 -9.19
N GLU A 88 -6.51 21.82 -9.77
CA GLU A 88 -6.21 20.93 -10.88
C GLU A 88 -6.12 19.47 -10.47
N LEU A 89 -5.54 19.20 -9.29
CA LEU A 89 -5.48 17.87 -8.70
C LEU A 89 -6.51 17.74 -7.59
N ALA A 90 -7.30 16.68 -7.63
CA ALA A 90 -8.23 16.35 -6.57
C ALA A 90 -7.95 14.97 -5.99
N PHE A 91 -8.26 14.82 -4.70
CA PHE A 91 -8.28 13.56 -4.00
C PHE A 91 -9.66 13.35 -3.38
N VAL A 92 -10.20 12.14 -3.48
CA VAL A 92 -11.48 11.76 -2.87
C VAL A 92 -11.25 10.57 -1.94
N THR A 93 -11.57 10.75 -0.63
CA THR A 93 -11.49 9.66 0.37
C THR A 93 -12.63 8.66 0.17
N ASP A 94 -12.45 7.41 0.63
CA ASP A 94 -13.49 6.37 0.56
C ASP A 94 -14.46 6.40 1.77
N VAL A 95 -13.93 6.43 2.99
CA VAL A 95 -14.69 6.35 4.25
C VAL A 95 -14.53 7.58 5.16
N GLY A 96 -14.32 8.72 4.61
CA GLY A 96 -14.49 9.99 5.31
C GLY A 96 -13.34 10.50 6.16
N GLN A 97 -12.34 9.72 6.55
CA GLN A 97 -11.22 10.23 7.35
C GLN A 97 -9.96 10.42 6.49
N LEU A 98 -9.61 11.69 6.24
CA LEU A 98 -8.38 12.04 5.52
C LEU A 98 -7.12 11.64 6.31
N LYS A 99 -7.13 11.85 7.62
CA LYS A 99 -6.01 11.61 8.53
C LYS A 99 -6.20 10.31 9.31
N ASP A 100 -6.28 9.20 8.57
CA ASP A 100 -6.46 7.87 9.14
C ASP A 100 -5.15 7.20 9.62
N LYS A 101 -4.01 7.86 9.38
CA LYS A 101 -2.67 7.35 9.67
C LYS A 101 -2.35 6.06 8.90
N SER A 102 -2.99 5.84 7.75
CA SER A 102 -2.93 4.65 6.94
C SER A 102 -3.21 5.00 5.48
N PHE A 103 -4.22 4.38 4.89
CA PHE A 103 -4.52 4.35 3.46
C PHE A 103 -4.86 5.73 2.84
N ASN A 104 -5.86 6.44 3.42
CA ASN A 104 -6.26 7.75 2.88
C ASN A 104 -5.14 8.80 3.05
N GLU A 105 -4.51 8.85 4.22
CA GLU A 105 -3.42 9.79 4.48
C GLU A 105 -2.21 9.50 3.59
N GLY A 106 -1.82 8.23 3.42
CA GLY A 106 -0.73 7.82 2.53
C GLY A 106 -0.99 8.19 1.06
N THR A 107 -2.19 7.92 0.57
CA THR A 107 -2.60 8.28 -0.81
C THR A 107 -2.62 9.81 -1.00
N TRP A 108 -3.19 10.55 -0.04
CA TRP A 108 -3.21 12.01 -0.06
C TRP A 108 -1.81 12.63 -0.04
N ASN A 109 -0.88 12.03 0.70
CA ASN A 109 0.50 12.47 0.74
C ASN A 109 1.16 12.42 -0.64
N GLY A 110 0.91 11.39 -1.43
CA GLY A 110 1.39 11.30 -2.82
C GLY A 110 0.85 12.43 -3.71
N VAL A 111 -0.43 12.79 -3.57
CA VAL A 111 -1.01 13.94 -4.30
C VAL A 111 -0.31 15.25 -3.91
N LYS A 112 -0.13 15.49 -2.60
CA LYS A 112 0.55 16.70 -2.09
C LYS A 112 2.00 16.79 -2.54
N LEU A 113 2.72 15.68 -2.47
CA LEU A 113 4.13 15.61 -2.87
C LEU A 113 4.27 15.92 -4.37
N TYR A 114 3.47 15.29 -5.21
CA TYR A 114 3.48 15.55 -6.64
C TYR A 114 3.12 17.02 -6.96
N ALA A 115 2.04 17.52 -6.36
CA ALA A 115 1.58 18.89 -6.56
C ALA A 115 2.65 19.92 -6.14
N SER A 116 3.28 19.72 -4.98
CA SER A 116 4.33 20.60 -4.48
C SER A 116 5.58 20.61 -5.37
N LYS A 117 5.97 19.45 -5.92
CA LYS A 117 7.12 19.33 -6.84
C LYS A 117 6.87 20.01 -8.17
N ASN A 118 5.61 20.18 -8.59
CA ASN A 118 5.21 20.65 -9.90
C ASN A 118 4.42 21.98 -9.88
N ASP A 119 4.39 22.69 -8.75
CA ASP A 119 3.68 23.96 -8.55
C ASP A 119 2.19 23.91 -8.95
N MET A 120 1.52 22.78 -8.65
CA MET A 120 0.13 22.53 -9.04
C MET A 120 -0.84 22.84 -7.91
N SER A 121 -2.05 23.25 -8.25
CA SER A 121 -3.13 23.44 -7.29
C SER A 121 -3.79 22.10 -6.93
N TYR A 122 -4.08 21.89 -5.64
CA TYR A 122 -4.63 20.63 -5.15
C TYR A 122 -5.69 20.83 -4.06
N LYS A 123 -6.63 19.89 -3.98
CA LYS A 123 -7.65 19.86 -2.94
C LYS A 123 -8.16 18.45 -2.69
N TYR A 124 -8.51 18.14 -1.44
CA TYR A 124 -9.22 16.92 -1.11
C TYR A 124 -10.72 17.14 -0.95
N TYR A 125 -11.48 16.08 -1.17
CA TYR A 125 -12.91 16.02 -1.01
C TYR A 125 -13.27 14.78 -0.20
N GLN A 126 -14.24 14.93 0.71
CA GLN A 126 -14.73 13.82 1.52
C GLN A 126 -16.20 13.60 1.20
N PRO A 127 -16.63 12.36 0.95
CA PRO A 127 -18.04 12.03 0.81
C PRO A 127 -18.84 12.48 2.04
N ALA A 128 -20.06 12.91 1.84
CA ALA A 128 -20.98 13.11 2.95
C ALA A 128 -21.18 11.80 3.71
N ASN A 129 -21.62 11.90 4.97
CA ASN A 129 -21.91 10.77 5.85
C ASN A 129 -20.71 9.89 6.28
N GLY A 130 -19.47 10.26 5.93
CA GLY A 130 -18.24 9.64 6.41
C GLY A 130 -18.18 8.13 6.15
N ASP A 131 -18.03 7.31 7.18
CA ASP A 131 -17.99 5.84 7.11
C ASP A 131 -19.34 5.19 6.75
N GLN A 132 -20.43 5.98 6.72
CA GLN A 132 -21.75 5.57 6.22
C GLN A 132 -22.05 6.13 4.81
N ALA A 133 -21.03 6.64 4.10
CA ALA A 133 -21.21 7.20 2.77
C ALA A 133 -21.77 6.17 1.79
N THR A 134 -22.73 6.63 1.00
CA THR A 134 -23.33 5.86 -0.10
C THR A 134 -22.52 6.08 -1.40
N ASP A 135 -22.82 5.31 -2.44
CA ASP A 135 -22.25 5.54 -3.76
C ASP A 135 -22.61 6.93 -4.31
N ASP A 136 -23.83 7.41 -4.03
CA ASP A 136 -24.26 8.76 -4.38
C ASP A 136 -23.43 9.83 -3.65
N ASP A 137 -23.12 9.65 -2.36
CA ASP A 137 -22.28 10.58 -1.61
C ASP A 137 -20.86 10.65 -2.19
N ARG A 138 -20.30 9.51 -2.61
CA ARG A 138 -18.97 9.42 -3.25
C ARG A 138 -18.99 10.06 -4.64
N TYR A 139 -20.05 9.81 -5.42
CA TYR A 139 -20.22 10.44 -6.72
C TYR A 139 -20.30 11.98 -6.61
N GLU A 140 -21.08 12.50 -5.68
CA GLU A 140 -21.19 13.94 -5.46
C GLU A 140 -19.85 14.57 -5.02
N ALA A 141 -19.01 13.85 -4.27
CA ALA A 141 -17.66 14.30 -3.94
C ALA A 141 -16.76 14.37 -5.19
N MET A 142 -16.80 13.35 -6.07
CA MET A 142 -16.08 13.36 -7.34
C MET A 142 -16.56 14.46 -8.27
N LYS A 143 -17.89 14.64 -8.37
CA LYS A 143 -18.51 15.72 -9.12
C LYS A 143 -18.07 17.10 -8.61
N ALA A 144 -18.03 17.30 -7.29
CA ALA A 144 -17.56 18.54 -6.68
C ALA A 144 -16.09 18.82 -6.99
N ALA A 145 -15.26 17.76 -7.11
CA ALA A 145 -13.87 17.88 -7.52
C ALA A 145 -13.75 18.39 -8.96
N VAL A 146 -14.50 17.78 -9.89
CA VAL A 146 -14.51 18.19 -11.30
C VAL A 146 -15.10 19.61 -11.48
N ASP A 147 -16.21 19.90 -10.83
CA ASP A 147 -16.81 21.25 -10.82
C ASP A 147 -15.84 22.31 -10.24
N GLY A 148 -14.98 21.88 -9.29
CA GLY A 148 -13.91 22.69 -8.71
C GLY A 148 -12.68 22.87 -9.60
N GLY A 149 -12.68 22.29 -10.82
CA GLY A 149 -11.65 22.47 -11.83
C GLY A 149 -10.67 21.30 -11.94
N ALA A 150 -10.91 20.17 -11.28
CA ALA A 150 -10.00 19.03 -11.34
C ALA A 150 -9.98 18.40 -12.73
N THR A 151 -8.78 18.29 -13.30
CA THR A 151 -8.49 17.54 -14.52
C THR A 151 -8.07 16.11 -14.19
N VAL A 152 -7.56 15.90 -12.98
CA VAL A 152 -7.20 14.58 -12.44
C VAL A 152 -7.82 14.42 -11.05
N VAL A 153 -8.48 13.28 -10.83
CA VAL A 153 -9.07 12.90 -9.55
C VAL A 153 -8.46 11.58 -9.09
N VAL A 154 -7.77 11.59 -7.95
CA VAL A 154 -7.27 10.39 -7.28
C VAL A 154 -8.35 9.90 -6.32
N CYS A 155 -8.81 8.67 -6.54
CA CYS A 155 -9.87 8.02 -5.78
C CYS A 155 -9.27 6.88 -4.96
N ALA A 156 -9.36 6.98 -3.63
CA ALA A 156 -8.82 5.98 -2.72
C ALA A 156 -9.87 4.92 -2.39
N GLY A 157 -9.52 3.65 -2.58
CA GLY A 157 -10.25 2.50 -2.07
C GLY A 157 -11.37 1.95 -2.96
N PHE A 158 -11.48 0.63 -2.92
CA PHE A 158 -12.39 -0.12 -3.78
C PHE A 158 -13.88 0.23 -3.60
N LEU A 159 -14.27 0.78 -2.43
CA LEU A 159 -15.64 1.24 -2.18
C LEU A 159 -16.07 2.37 -3.13
N GLN A 160 -15.14 2.99 -3.83
CA GLN A 160 -15.43 4.04 -4.80
C GLN A 160 -15.89 3.53 -6.17
N GLU A 161 -15.75 2.22 -6.46
CA GLU A 161 -15.90 1.65 -7.80
C GLU A 161 -17.22 2.05 -8.49
N ALA A 162 -18.35 1.91 -7.83
CA ALA A 162 -19.66 2.21 -8.43
C ALA A 162 -19.82 3.71 -8.73
N ALA A 163 -19.43 4.58 -7.80
CA ALA A 163 -19.46 6.03 -7.97
C ALA A 163 -18.47 6.48 -9.04
N LEU A 164 -17.27 5.88 -9.05
CA LEU A 164 -16.23 6.20 -10.02
C LEU A 164 -16.62 5.79 -11.44
N LYS A 165 -17.30 4.65 -11.61
CA LYS A 165 -17.85 4.27 -12.91
C LYS A 165 -18.75 5.37 -13.47
N GLN A 166 -19.70 5.87 -12.66
CA GLN A 166 -20.61 6.92 -13.09
C GLN A 166 -19.86 8.22 -13.39
N ALA A 167 -18.94 8.62 -12.51
CA ALA A 167 -18.15 9.84 -12.70
C ALA A 167 -17.29 9.78 -13.97
N ALA A 168 -16.65 8.64 -14.25
CA ALA A 168 -15.82 8.48 -15.43
C ALA A 168 -16.61 8.49 -16.74
N ILE A 169 -17.87 8.04 -16.73
CA ILE A 169 -18.80 8.13 -17.86
C ILE A 169 -19.25 9.59 -18.07
N ASP A 170 -19.62 10.30 -17.00
CA ASP A 170 -20.15 11.66 -17.06
C ASP A 170 -19.05 12.70 -17.37
N TYR A 171 -17.79 12.41 -16.99
CA TYR A 171 -16.63 13.30 -17.18
C TYR A 171 -15.51 12.63 -17.99
N PRO A 172 -15.72 12.35 -19.29
CA PRO A 172 -14.79 11.56 -20.11
C PRO A 172 -13.42 12.23 -20.32
N ASP A 173 -13.32 13.54 -20.13
CA ASP A 173 -12.06 14.30 -20.27
C ASP A 173 -11.24 14.30 -18.97
N THR A 174 -11.86 14.01 -17.82
CA THR A 174 -11.18 13.90 -16.53
C THR A 174 -10.47 12.55 -16.43
N LYS A 175 -9.24 12.54 -15.92
CA LYS A 175 -8.49 11.32 -15.62
C LYS A 175 -8.74 10.91 -14.18
N PHE A 176 -9.00 9.63 -13.96
CA PHE A 176 -9.22 9.06 -12.63
C PHE A 176 -8.11 8.05 -12.33
N ILE A 177 -7.47 8.20 -11.18
CA ILE A 177 -6.51 7.24 -10.64
C ILE A 177 -7.20 6.51 -9.49
N PHE A 178 -7.44 5.23 -9.67
CA PHE A 178 -8.21 4.39 -8.75
C PHE A 178 -7.27 3.51 -7.93
N VAL A 179 -6.90 3.95 -6.73
CA VAL A 179 -5.99 3.26 -5.81
C VAL A 179 -6.74 2.16 -5.08
N ASP A 180 -6.15 0.97 -4.96
CA ASP A 180 -6.78 -0.31 -4.61
C ASP A 180 -7.94 -0.66 -5.56
N GLY A 181 -7.75 -0.33 -6.84
CA GLY A 181 -8.76 -0.46 -7.87
C GLY A 181 -8.34 -1.29 -9.08
N TYR A 182 -9.34 -1.72 -9.81
CA TYR A 182 -9.22 -2.53 -11.01
C TYR A 182 -9.88 -1.83 -12.20
N PRO A 183 -9.70 -2.34 -13.46
CA PRO A 183 -10.37 -1.75 -14.61
C PRO A 183 -11.88 -1.77 -14.44
N ILE A 184 -12.50 -0.63 -14.69
CA ILE A 184 -13.96 -0.46 -14.64
C ILE A 184 -14.49 -0.47 -16.07
N ASN A 185 -15.46 -1.35 -16.35
CA ASN A 185 -16.10 -1.40 -17.65
C ASN A 185 -17.23 -0.38 -17.76
N GLY A 186 -17.25 0.34 -18.88
CA GLY A 186 -18.35 1.19 -19.28
C GLY A 186 -19.60 0.39 -19.69
N ASP A 187 -20.61 1.08 -20.20
CA ASP A 187 -21.88 0.46 -20.60
C ASP A 187 -21.75 -0.40 -21.86
N ASP A 188 -20.71 -0.20 -22.64
CA ASP A 188 -20.34 -1.03 -23.80
C ASP A 188 -19.51 -2.27 -23.42
N ASN A 189 -19.32 -2.52 -22.12
CA ASN A 189 -18.49 -3.58 -21.56
C ASN A 189 -17.01 -3.53 -21.96
N GLN A 190 -16.51 -2.32 -22.29
CA GLN A 190 -15.08 -2.07 -22.49
C GLN A 190 -14.52 -1.28 -21.30
N PRO A 191 -13.25 -1.48 -20.95
CA PRO A 191 -12.62 -0.69 -19.88
C PRO A 191 -12.66 0.81 -20.20
N LEU A 192 -13.01 1.62 -19.21
CA LEU A 192 -13.02 3.07 -19.30
C LEU A 192 -11.59 3.59 -19.40
N ALA A 193 -11.20 4.08 -20.56
CA ALA A 193 -9.83 4.50 -20.88
C ALA A 193 -9.36 5.73 -20.06
N ASN A 194 -10.27 6.43 -19.39
CA ASN A 194 -9.94 7.54 -18.50
C ASN A 194 -9.81 7.13 -17.02
N VAL A 195 -9.85 5.82 -16.70
CA VAL A 195 -9.64 5.27 -15.37
C VAL A 195 -8.39 4.39 -15.38
N ALA A 196 -7.42 4.68 -14.50
CA ALA A 196 -6.25 3.85 -14.25
C ALA A 196 -6.39 3.16 -12.90
N GLY A 197 -6.45 1.82 -12.88
CA GLY A 197 -6.48 1.04 -11.66
C GLY A 197 -5.06 0.79 -11.14
N ILE A 198 -4.82 1.07 -9.86
CA ILE A 198 -3.57 0.77 -9.16
C ILE A 198 -3.88 -0.23 -8.05
N ALA A 199 -3.38 -1.44 -8.18
CA ALA A 199 -3.49 -2.50 -7.19
C ALA A 199 -2.12 -2.85 -6.64
N PHE A 200 -2.08 -3.44 -5.45
CA PHE A 200 -0.84 -3.90 -4.84
C PHE A 200 -0.87 -5.41 -4.62
N LYS A 201 0.30 -6.00 -4.46
CA LYS A 201 0.48 -7.41 -4.08
C LYS A 201 0.56 -7.50 -2.56
N GLU A 202 -0.54 -7.16 -1.88
CA GLU A 202 -0.59 -7.07 -0.42
C GLU A 202 -0.31 -8.42 0.26
N GLU A 203 -0.54 -9.55 -0.42
CA GLU A 203 -0.16 -10.88 0.04
C GLU A 203 1.34 -10.99 0.33
N GLN A 204 2.19 -10.28 -0.43
CA GLN A 204 3.63 -10.28 -0.22
C GLN A 204 4.01 -9.55 1.07
N SER A 205 3.45 -8.34 1.29
CA SER A 205 3.69 -7.58 2.53
C SER A 205 3.10 -8.29 3.75
N GLY A 206 1.89 -8.87 3.63
CA GLY A 206 1.30 -9.71 4.65
C GLY A 206 2.18 -10.91 5.00
N TYR A 207 2.75 -11.57 3.99
CA TYR A 207 3.68 -12.69 4.18
C TYR A 207 4.90 -12.27 5.00
N PHE A 208 5.54 -11.17 4.64
CA PHE A 208 6.69 -10.65 5.37
C PHE A 208 6.35 -10.36 6.83
N ALA A 209 5.20 -9.73 7.09
CA ALA A 209 4.75 -9.41 8.44
C ALA A 209 4.48 -10.67 9.29
N GLY A 210 3.83 -11.69 8.72
CA GLY A 210 3.57 -12.96 9.39
C GLY A 210 4.84 -13.75 9.67
N TYR A 211 5.74 -13.80 8.69
CA TYR A 211 7.04 -14.43 8.83
C TYR A 211 7.89 -13.73 9.90
N ALA A 212 7.97 -12.41 9.86
CA ALA A 212 8.72 -11.62 10.83
C ALA A 212 8.19 -11.78 12.25
N ALA A 213 6.87 -11.81 12.45
CA ALA A 213 6.27 -12.02 13.76
C ALA A 213 6.70 -13.33 14.40
N VAL A 214 6.68 -14.44 13.64
CA VAL A 214 7.08 -15.75 14.19
C VAL A 214 8.60 -15.85 14.35
N MET A 215 9.39 -15.27 13.42
CA MET A 215 10.85 -15.20 13.56
C MET A 215 11.27 -14.39 14.79
N GLU A 216 10.56 -13.33 15.13
CA GLU A 216 10.76 -12.57 16.36
C GLU A 216 10.49 -13.39 17.61
N GLY A 217 9.59 -14.36 17.53
CA GLY A 217 9.31 -15.30 18.62
C GLY A 217 7.85 -15.37 19.03
N TYR A 218 6.95 -14.61 18.39
CA TYR A 218 5.52 -14.69 18.67
C TYR A 218 4.94 -16.01 18.14
N THR A 219 4.14 -16.67 18.96
CA THR A 219 3.47 -17.94 18.62
C THR A 219 1.94 -17.87 18.74
N LYS A 220 1.43 -16.79 19.33
CA LYS A 220 -0.01 -16.55 19.47
C LYS A 220 -0.34 -15.21 18.79
N LEU A 221 -0.81 -15.31 17.57
CA LEU A 221 -1.03 -14.19 16.69
C LEU A 221 -2.52 -13.80 16.62
N GLY A 222 -2.78 -12.60 16.19
CA GLY A 222 -4.11 -12.12 15.81
C GLY A 222 -4.07 -11.40 14.48
N PHE A 223 -5.14 -11.52 13.70
CA PHE A 223 -5.42 -10.70 12.54
C PHE A 223 -6.82 -10.09 12.69
N SER A 224 -6.91 -8.78 12.58
CA SER A 224 -8.18 -8.06 12.57
C SER A 224 -8.25 -7.21 11.30
N GLY A 225 -9.16 -7.58 10.39
CA GLY A 225 -9.25 -7.02 9.05
C GLY A 225 -10.42 -6.08 8.84
N GLY A 226 -10.19 -5.04 8.03
CA GLY A 226 -11.19 -4.10 7.56
C GLY A 226 -12.06 -4.64 6.42
N GLY A 227 -13.17 -3.93 6.13
CA GLY A 227 -14.06 -4.26 5.00
C GLY A 227 -14.89 -5.53 5.16
N GLY A 228 -14.97 -6.10 6.38
CA GLY A 228 -15.85 -7.24 6.67
C GLY A 228 -15.57 -8.50 5.83
N GLY A 229 -14.33 -8.72 5.40
CA GLY A 229 -13.95 -9.87 4.58
C GLY A 229 -14.28 -9.74 3.09
N THR A 230 -14.71 -8.57 2.63
CA THR A 230 -15.05 -8.32 1.22
C THR A 230 -14.04 -7.40 0.50
N ASN A 231 -13.15 -6.74 1.24
CA ASN A 231 -12.10 -5.91 0.67
C ASN A 231 -10.95 -6.79 0.16
N PRO A 232 -10.66 -6.80 -1.16
CA PRO A 232 -9.63 -7.68 -1.71
C PRO A 232 -8.21 -7.41 -1.18
N ALA A 233 -7.86 -6.15 -0.89
CA ALA A 233 -6.56 -5.78 -0.34
C ALA A 233 -6.38 -6.36 1.07
N CYS A 234 -7.35 -6.13 1.97
CA CYS A 234 -7.32 -6.70 3.33
C CYS A 234 -7.31 -8.23 3.31
N CYS A 235 -8.06 -8.85 2.38
CA CYS A 235 -8.06 -10.31 2.23
C CYS A 235 -6.67 -10.83 1.81
N ARG A 236 -5.98 -10.15 0.88
CA ARG A 236 -4.61 -10.52 0.48
C ARG A 236 -3.62 -10.32 1.62
N TYR A 237 -3.65 -9.19 2.32
CA TYR A 237 -2.83 -8.98 3.53
C TYR A 237 -3.00 -10.10 4.54
N GLY A 238 -4.25 -10.42 4.90
CA GLY A 238 -4.56 -11.44 5.90
C GLY A 238 -4.12 -12.83 5.45
N TYR A 239 -4.36 -13.20 4.20
CA TYR A 239 -3.93 -14.49 3.67
C TYR A 239 -2.39 -14.59 3.59
N GLY A 240 -1.71 -13.54 3.14
CA GLY A 240 -0.26 -13.46 3.18
C GLY A 240 0.29 -13.64 4.59
N PHE A 241 -0.31 -12.97 5.58
CA PHE A 241 0.07 -13.05 6.99
C PHE A 241 0.00 -14.49 7.53
N VAL A 242 -1.06 -15.23 7.19
CA VAL A 242 -1.20 -16.64 7.56
C VAL A 242 -0.12 -17.50 6.90
N GLN A 243 0.15 -17.29 5.59
CA GLN A 243 1.18 -18.03 4.85
C GLN A 243 2.59 -17.81 5.44
N GLY A 244 2.94 -16.54 5.70
CA GLY A 244 4.24 -16.17 6.28
C GLY A 244 4.43 -16.75 7.68
N ALA A 245 3.41 -16.64 8.53
CA ALA A 245 3.44 -17.22 9.88
C ALA A 245 3.60 -18.74 9.87
N ASN A 246 2.87 -19.45 8.98
CA ASN A 246 3.02 -20.90 8.83
C ASN A 246 4.40 -21.31 8.30
N ALA A 247 4.96 -20.55 7.36
CA ALA A 247 6.30 -20.82 6.81
C ALA A 247 7.40 -20.67 7.88
N ALA A 248 7.38 -19.57 8.65
CA ALA A 248 8.33 -19.34 9.72
C ALA A 248 8.16 -20.36 10.88
N ALA A 249 6.91 -20.74 11.18
CA ALA A 249 6.62 -21.78 12.19
C ALA A 249 7.22 -23.13 11.78
N ALA A 250 7.13 -23.50 10.50
CA ALA A 250 7.77 -24.71 9.97
C ALA A 250 9.30 -24.64 10.05
N GLU A 251 9.91 -23.49 9.75
CA GLU A 251 11.35 -23.30 9.82
C GLU A 251 11.88 -23.38 11.25
N LYS A 252 11.14 -22.81 12.22
CA LYS A 252 11.52 -22.84 13.65
C LYS A 252 11.10 -24.12 14.38
N ASP A 253 10.39 -25.04 13.73
CA ASP A 253 9.80 -26.25 14.34
C ASP A 253 8.90 -25.91 15.55
N VAL A 254 8.02 -24.90 15.39
CA VAL A 254 7.08 -24.47 16.41
C VAL A 254 5.64 -24.58 15.90
N GLN A 255 4.67 -24.53 16.84
CA GLN A 255 3.24 -24.42 16.51
C GLN A 255 2.75 -23.01 16.81
N VAL A 256 2.01 -22.44 15.87
CA VAL A 256 1.41 -21.10 15.98
C VAL A 256 -0.10 -21.22 16.09
N GLU A 257 -0.70 -20.43 16.97
CA GLU A 257 -2.15 -20.22 17.01
C GLU A 257 -2.46 -18.81 16.51
N MET A 258 -3.47 -18.67 15.65
CA MET A 258 -3.87 -17.36 15.13
C MET A 258 -5.39 -17.17 15.26
N ASN A 259 -5.80 -16.13 16.00
CA ASN A 259 -7.15 -15.59 15.94
C ASN A 259 -7.27 -14.73 14.70
N TYR A 260 -8.32 -14.92 13.90
CA TYR A 260 -8.53 -14.23 12.64
C TYR A 260 -9.97 -13.74 12.55
N SER A 261 -10.19 -12.43 12.41
CA SER A 261 -11.54 -11.89 12.45
C SER A 261 -11.73 -10.71 11.52
N TRP A 262 -12.92 -10.64 10.94
CA TRP A 262 -13.46 -9.51 10.21
C TRP A 262 -14.48 -8.71 11.05
N GLU A 263 -14.79 -9.20 12.25
CA GLU A 263 -15.78 -8.55 13.12
C GLU A 263 -15.32 -7.15 13.51
N TYR A 264 -16.26 -6.22 13.55
CA TYR A 264 -16.07 -4.82 13.93
C TYR A 264 -15.13 -4.00 13.03
N GLY A 265 -14.64 -4.58 11.92
CA GLY A 265 -13.75 -3.89 10.99
C GLY A 265 -14.43 -3.35 9.71
N SER A 266 -15.74 -3.58 9.52
CA SER A 266 -16.43 -3.30 8.24
C SER A 266 -16.37 -1.83 7.80
N SER A 267 -16.29 -0.89 8.74
CA SER A 267 -16.23 0.56 8.47
C SER A 267 -14.81 1.12 8.45
N PHE A 268 -13.77 0.30 8.65
CA PHE A 268 -12.36 0.74 8.80
C PHE A 268 -12.13 1.75 9.93
N SER A 269 -13.09 1.88 10.84
CA SER A 269 -13.09 2.88 11.91
C SER A 269 -12.81 2.25 13.28
N ALA A 270 -12.20 3.04 14.17
CA ALA A 270 -12.06 2.65 15.56
C ALA A 270 -13.43 2.51 16.24
N SER A 271 -13.60 1.50 17.08
CA SER A 271 -14.81 1.29 17.86
C SER A 271 -14.53 0.67 19.23
N PRO A 272 -15.40 0.90 20.23
CA PRO A 272 -15.31 0.25 21.52
C PRO A 272 -15.44 -1.30 21.45
N GLU A 273 -16.24 -1.79 20.50
CA GLU A 273 -16.47 -3.21 20.26
C GLU A 273 -15.19 -3.88 19.76
N LEU A 274 -14.52 -3.28 18.78
CA LEU A 274 -13.23 -3.73 18.27
C LEU A 274 -12.16 -3.74 19.37
N GLN A 275 -12.09 -2.66 20.17
CA GLN A 275 -11.16 -2.59 21.28
C GLN A 275 -11.45 -3.68 22.32
N THR A 276 -12.73 -3.97 22.58
CA THR A 276 -13.14 -5.03 23.51
C THR A 276 -12.72 -6.42 23.02
N MET A 277 -12.90 -6.70 21.73
CA MET A 277 -12.44 -7.94 21.11
C MET A 277 -10.93 -8.09 21.25
N ALA A 278 -10.15 -7.06 20.88
CA ALA A 278 -8.70 -7.09 20.98
C ALA A 278 -8.21 -7.25 22.42
N ASN A 279 -8.83 -6.57 23.40
CA ASN A 279 -8.57 -6.79 24.82
C ASN A 279 -8.77 -8.27 25.21
N GLY A 280 -9.88 -8.88 24.80
CA GLY A 280 -10.16 -10.29 25.07
C GLY A 280 -9.10 -11.22 24.46
N TRP A 281 -8.60 -10.91 23.28
CA TRP A 281 -7.53 -11.68 22.64
C TRP A 281 -6.22 -11.60 23.43
N TYR A 282 -5.74 -10.39 23.77
CA TYR A 282 -4.52 -10.22 24.57
C TYR A 282 -4.64 -10.90 25.95
N GLN A 283 -5.79 -10.73 26.64
CA GLN A 283 -6.05 -11.41 27.93
C GLN A 283 -6.07 -12.94 27.82
N SER A 284 -6.41 -13.48 26.63
CA SER A 284 -6.38 -14.91 26.33
C SER A 284 -5.01 -15.40 25.87
N GLY A 285 -4.01 -14.48 25.81
CA GLY A 285 -2.63 -14.78 25.53
C GLY A 285 -2.18 -14.52 24.09
N THR A 286 -2.98 -13.86 23.24
CA THR A 286 -2.48 -13.32 21.97
C THR A 286 -1.36 -12.33 22.26
N GLU A 287 -0.24 -12.43 21.54
CA GLU A 287 0.98 -11.67 21.79
C GLU A 287 1.10 -10.46 20.86
N VAL A 288 0.69 -10.64 19.59
CA VAL A 288 0.73 -9.60 18.57
C VAL A 288 -0.53 -9.67 17.69
N ILE A 289 -1.11 -8.51 17.35
CA ILE A 289 -2.26 -8.42 16.44
C ILE A 289 -1.89 -7.58 15.23
N PHE A 290 -2.12 -8.11 14.04
CA PHE A 290 -2.06 -7.34 12.79
C PHE A 290 -3.36 -6.56 12.63
N ALA A 291 -3.28 -5.23 12.74
CA ALA A 291 -4.38 -4.29 12.60
C ALA A 291 -4.51 -3.82 11.14
N CYS A 292 -5.24 -4.59 10.33
CA CYS A 292 -5.30 -4.40 8.88
C CYS A 292 -6.52 -3.56 8.48
N GLY A 293 -6.42 -2.22 8.59
CA GLY A 293 -7.45 -1.33 8.02
C GLY A 293 -7.62 0.02 8.70
N GLY A 294 -7.13 1.07 8.08
CA GLY A 294 -7.40 2.46 8.41
C GLY A 294 -7.35 2.81 9.90
N SER A 295 -8.29 3.61 10.37
CA SER A 295 -8.30 4.09 11.76
C SER A 295 -8.74 3.04 12.80
N MET A 296 -9.17 1.84 12.40
CA MET A 296 -9.40 0.71 13.34
C MET A 296 -8.13 0.34 14.12
N PHE A 297 -6.95 0.64 13.59
CA PHE A 297 -5.65 0.56 14.25
C PHE A 297 -5.67 1.17 15.67
N GLN A 298 -6.36 2.30 15.88
CA GLN A 298 -6.43 2.97 17.18
C GLN A 298 -7.09 2.10 18.27
N SER A 299 -8.11 1.31 17.93
CA SER A 299 -8.74 0.37 18.87
C SER A 299 -7.79 -0.76 19.27
N ILE A 300 -7.02 -1.26 18.31
CA ILE A 300 -6.07 -2.37 18.55
C ILE A 300 -4.87 -1.87 19.39
N THR A 301 -4.31 -0.71 19.09
CA THR A 301 -3.20 -0.13 19.86
C THR A 301 -3.60 0.26 21.28
N ALA A 302 -4.85 0.77 21.47
CA ALA A 302 -5.37 1.03 22.81
C ALA A 302 -5.51 -0.28 23.64
N ALA A 303 -5.95 -1.36 23.02
CA ALA A 303 -6.02 -2.68 23.67
C ALA A 303 -4.61 -3.23 23.96
N ALA A 304 -3.68 -3.12 23.02
CA ALA A 304 -2.30 -3.56 23.17
C ALA A 304 -1.61 -2.85 24.34
N SER A 305 -1.71 -1.51 24.41
CA SER A 305 -1.15 -0.71 25.49
C SER A 305 -1.70 -1.09 26.88
N ALA A 306 -2.96 -1.52 26.94
CA ALA A 306 -3.60 -1.93 28.20
C ALA A 306 -3.20 -3.35 28.66
N ASN A 307 -2.57 -4.16 27.80
CA ASN A 307 -2.26 -5.57 28.03
C ASN A 307 -0.81 -5.96 27.74
N ASP A 308 0.10 -4.98 27.59
CA ASP A 308 1.50 -5.20 27.21
C ASP A 308 1.63 -6.02 25.91
N GLY A 309 0.70 -5.84 24.97
CA GLY A 309 0.67 -6.54 23.69
C GLY A 309 1.39 -5.78 22.58
N ALA A 310 1.68 -6.47 21.48
CA ALA A 310 2.29 -5.90 20.29
C ALA A 310 1.29 -5.73 19.15
N VAL A 311 1.57 -4.80 18.22
CA VAL A 311 0.75 -4.53 17.04
C VAL A 311 1.61 -4.51 15.78
N ILE A 312 1.08 -5.10 14.71
CA ILE A 312 1.59 -4.90 13.37
C ILE A 312 0.66 -3.89 12.68
N GLY A 313 1.24 -2.82 12.15
CA GLY A 313 0.53 -1.78 11.40
C GLY A 313 0.29 -2.16 9.94
N VAL A 314 -0.36 -1.26 9.18
CA VAL A 314 -0.72 -1.48 7.77
C VAL A 314 -0.54 -0.22 6.92
N ASP A 315 -0.35 -0.41 5.63
CA ASP A 315 -0.27 0.58 4.55
C ASP A 315 0.97 1.48 4.60
N VAL A 316 1.24 2.12 5.74
CA VAL A 316 2.37 3.01 5.97
C VAL A 316 3.13 2.58 7.23
N ASP A 317 4.32 3.11 7.44
CA ASP A 317 5.02 2.92 8.71
C ASP A 317 4.27 3.61 9.85
N GLN A 318 3.64 2.81 10.72
CA GLN A 318 2.87 3.26 11.87
C GLN A 318 3.68 3.23 13.19
N SER A 319 4.99 2.98 13.15
CA SER A 319 5.86 2.90 14.33
C SER A 319 5.81 4.15 15.22
N THR A 320 5.63 5.33 14.63
CA THR A 320 5.53 6.61 15.35
C THR A 320 4.15 6.86 15.97
N GLN A 321 3.15 6.03 15.70
CA GLN A 321 1.79 6.22 16.20
C GLN A 321 1.55 5.60 17.56
N SER A 322 2.29 4.54 17.91
CA SER A 322 2.20 3.87 19.21
C SER A 322 3.47 3.06 19.48
N ASP A 323 3.95 3.09 20.72
CA ASP A 323 5.07 2.27 21.19
C ASP A 323 4.78 0.75 21.16
N THR A 324 3.52 0.35 20.92
CA THR A 324 3.15 -1.05 20.77
C THR A 324 3.39 -1.59 19.37
N VAL A 325 3.68 -0.72 18.38
CA VAL A 325 3.93 -1.13 17.00
C VAL A 325 5.33 -1.71 16.87
N VAL A 326 5.41 -2.96 16.43
CA VAL A 326 6.67 -3.68 16.23
C VAL A 326 7.14 -3.70 14.77
N THR A 327 6.24 -3.55 13.83
CA THR A 327 6.48 -3.35 12.39
C THR A 327 5.17 -2.97 11.70
N SER A 328 5.20 -2.71 10.38
CA SER A 328 4.02 -2.42 9.57
C SER A 328 4.11 -3.16 8.23
N ALA A 329 3.01 -3.77 7.79
CA ALA A 329 2.89 -4.33 6.44
C ALA A 329 2.55 -3.18 5.47
N MET A 330 3.56 -2.67 4.77
CA MET A 330 3.47 -1.44 3.99
C MET A 330 3.11 -1.69 2.52
N LYS A 331 2.56 -0.66 1.90
CA LYS A 331 2.52 -0.43 0.46
C LYS A 331 2.84 1.04 0.17
N GLU A 332 3.62 1.27 -0.89
CA GLU A 332 4.17 2.59 -1.23
C GLU A 332 3.11 3.44 -1.95
N LEU A 333 2.09 3.86 -1.17
CA LEU A 333 0.93 4.60 -1.67
C LEU A 333 1.32 5.93 -2.31
N SER A 334 2.21 6.68 -1.66
CA SER A 334 2.65 7.99 -2.15
C SER A 334 3.38 7.86 -3.48
N ASP A 335 4.30 6.91 -3.59
CA ASP A 335 5.09 6.68 -4.81
C ASP A 335 4.23 6.21 -5.97
N ALA A 336 3.27 5.32 -5.70
CA ALA A 336 2.31 4.84 -6.69
C ALA A 336 1.44 5.97 -7.25
N VAL A 337 1.01 6.91 -6.39
CA VAL A 337 0.25 8.09 -6.80
C VAL A 337 1.13 9.06 -7.60
N GLU A 338 2.34 9.37 -7.12
CA GLU A 338 3.26 10.25 -7.84
C GLU A 338 3.59 9.68 -9.23
N TRP A 339 3.87 8.36 -9.32
CA TRP A 339 4.09 7.68 -10.59
C TRP A 339 2.88 7.76 -11.52
N SER A 340 1.67 7.57 -11.00
CA SER A 340 0.44 7.62 -11.80
C SER A 340 0.15 9.04 -12.31
N LEU A 341 0.39 10.05 -11.47
CA LEU A 341 0.26 11.46 -11.85
C LEU A 341 1.29 11.85 -12.92
N ALA A 342 2.53 11.36 -12.80
CA ALA A 342 3.54 11.57 -13.84
C ALA A 342 3.08 10.99 -15.19
N LYS A 343 2.43 9.82 -15.22
CA LYS A 343 1.85 9.26 -16.46
C LYS A 343 0.79 10.15 -17.09
N VAL A 344 0.03 10.90 -16.29
CA VAL A 344 -0.95 11.86 -16.82
C VAL A 344 -0.25 13.05 -17.47
N TYR A 345 0.73 13.64 -16.79
CA TYR A 345 1.35 14.89 -17.19
C TYR A 345 2.50 14.73 -18.21
N ASP A 346 3.04 13.52 -18.36
CA ASP A 346 4.01 13.15 -19.41
C ASP A 346 3.33 12.66 -20.70
N ASP A 347 2.01 12.85 -20.84
CA ASP A 347 1.19 12.39 -21.98
C ASP A 347 1.27 10.87 -22.23
N THR A 348 1.58 10.07 -21.19
CA THR A 348 1.67 8.60 -21.26
C THR A 348 0.54 7.87 -20.54
N PHE A 349 -0.53 8.57 -20.15
CA PHE A 349 -1.67 7.98 -19.46
C PHE A 349 -2.30 6.80 -20.20
N SER A 350 -2.23 6.79 -21.53
CA SER A 350 -2.73 5.67 -22.33
C SER A 350 -2.05 4.32 -22.06
N GLU A 351 -0.90 4.31 -21.37
CA GLU A 351 -0.22 3.09 -20.96
C GLU A 351 -0.89 2.43 -19.73
N ILE A 352 -1.61 3.23 -18.92
CA ILE A 352 -2.26 2.79 -17.68
C ILE A 352 -3.78 2.95 -17.69
N GLY A 353 -4.33 3.76 -18.60
CA GLY A 353 -5.77 3.97 -18.74
C GLY A 353 -6.50 2.71 -19.21
N GLY A 354 -7.56 2.32 -18.52
CA GLY A 354 -8.34 1.11 -18.81
C GLY A 354 -7.69 -0.20 -18.36
N VAL A 355 -6.57 -0.16 -17.64
CA VAL A 355 -5.90 -1.35 -17.12
C VAL A 355 -5.66 -1.24 -15.62
N ALA A 356 -5.35 -2.36 -14.95
CA ALA A 356 -4.81 -2.37 -13.60
C ALA A 356 -3.30 -2.58 -13.64
N THR A 357 -2.56 -1.72 -12.96
CA THR A 357 -1.16 -1.93 -12.65
C THR A 357 -1.06 -2.57 -11.27
N SER A 358 -0.49 -3.77 -11.17
CA SER A 358 -0.30 -4.47 -9.90
C SER A 358 1.14 -4.30 -9.45
N LEU A 359 1.34 -3.60 -8.33
CA LEU A 359 2.64 -3.23 -7.78
C LEU A 359 3.02 -4.18 -6.63
N GLY A 360 4.22 -4.71 -6.67
CA GLY A 360 4.74 -5.67 -5.69
C GLY A 360 6.20 -5.40 -5.34
N VAL A 361 6.88 -6.41 -4.86
CA VAL A 361 8.31 -6.34 -4.54
C VAL A 361 9.18 -6.09 -5.78
N GLU A 362 8.70 -6.43 -6.98
CA GLU A 362 9.41 -6.17 -8.23
C GLU A 362 9.58 -4.67 -8.48
N GLU A 363 8.60 -3.87 -8.05
CA GLU A 363 8.57 -2.40 -8.11
C GLU A 363 9.01 -1.74 -6.80
N ASP A 364 9.43 -2.52 -5.81
CA ASP A 364 9.73 -2.08 -4.44
C ASP A 364 8.51 -1.39 -3.76
N ALA A 365 7.29 -1.81 -4.14
CA ALA A 365 6.05 -1.14 -3.75
C ALA A 365 5.36 -1.75 -2.53
N VAL A 366 5.85 -2.84 -1.97
CA VAL A 366 5.33 -3.50 -0.77
C VAL A 366 6.46 -4.05 0.08
N GLY A 367 6.31 -4.06 1.40
CA GLY A 367 7.37 -4.57 2.30
C GLY A 367 7.13 -4.25 3.76
N LEU A 368 8.21 -4.30 4.54
CA LEU A 368 8.27 -3.84 5.93
C LEU A 368 9.21 -2.63 6.05
N PRO A 369 8.98 -1.69 6.99
CA PRO A 369 9.84 -0.53 7.17
C PRO A 369 11.20 -0.96 7.76
N THR A 370 12.29 -0.68 7.06
CA THR A 370 13.66 -0.99 7.52
C THR A 370 14.28 0.13 8.34
N ASP A 371 13.88 1.38 8.09
CA ASP A 371 14.43 2.56 8.79
C ASP A 371 13.96 2.67 10.24
N SER A 372 12.78 2.11 10.56
CA SER A 372 12.19 2.08 11.89
C SER A 372 12.20 0.67 12.51
N TRP A 373 13.13 -0.19 12.08
CA TRP A 373 13.17 -1.58 12.50
C TRP A 373 13.33 -1.74 14.01
N SER A 374 12.40 -2.42 14.68
CA SER A 374 12.39 -2.62 16.13
C SER A 374 12.45 -4.08 16.56
N LEU A 375 12.39 -5.03 15.62
CA LEU A 375 12.52 -6.45 15.92
C LEU A 375 13.97 -6.79 16.34
N THR A 376 14.11 -7.67 17.32
CA THR A 376 15.41 -7.98 17.95
C THR A 376 15.95 -9.35 17.58
N ASN A 377 15.07 -10.34 17.37
CA ASN A 377 15.45 -11.71 17.00
C ASN A 377 15.44 -11.94 15.50
N TYR A 378 14.68 -11.15 14.75
CA TYR A 378 14.64 -11.14 13.30
C TYR A 378 15.30 -9.85 12.78
N THR A 379 16.41 -9.96 12.05
CA THR A 379 17.21 -8.81 11.63
C THR A 379 16.79 -8.28 10.26
N VAL A 380 17.19 -7.03 9.96
CA VAL A 380 16.96 -6.41 8.64
C VAL A 380 17.61 -7.25 7.54
N GLU A 381 18.83 -7.76 7.76
CA GLU A 381 19.53 -8.57 6.77
C GLU A 381 18.77 -9.88 6.45
N GLN A 382 18.17 -10.52 7.46
CA GLN A 382 17.34 -11.71 7.26
C GLN A 382 16.05 -11.38 6.50
N TYR A 383 15.46 -10.21 6.78
CA TYR A 383 14.31 -9.71 6.04
C TYR A 383 14.66 -9.44 4.57
N GLU A 384 15.78 -8.75 4.30
CA GLU A 384 16.25 -8.45 2.95
C GLU A 384 16.53 -9.74 2.14
N GLU A 385 17.08 -10.78 2.78
CA GLU A 385 17.25 -12.10 2.14
C GLU A 385 15.91 -12.74 1.76
N MET A 386 14.88 -12.61 2.63
CA MET A 386 13.53 -13.09 2.34
C MET A 386 12.86 -12.27 1.24
N TYR A 387 13.00 -10.94 1.31
CA TYR A 387 12.50 -10.01 0.30
C TYR A 387 13.04 -10.36 -1.10
N GLN A 388 14.36 -10.61 -1.20
CA GLN A 388 14.97 -10.99 -2.46
C GLN A 388 14.46 -12.33 -2.99
N LYS A 389 14.17 -13.32 -2.15
CA LYS A 389 13.59 -14.60 -2.58
C LYS A 389 12.20 -14.42 -3.21
N VAL A 390 11.39 -13.47 -2.71
CA VAL A 390 10.11 -13.14 -3.33
C VAL A 390 10.33 -12.36 -4.62
N LYS A 391 11.24 -11.39 -4.61
CA LYS A 391 11.55 -10.52 -5.76
C LYS A 391 12.12 -11.27 -6.96
N ASP A 392 12.94 -12.27 -6.75
CA ASP A 392 13.52 -13.10 -7.82
C ASP A 392 12.64 -14.32 -8.19
N GLY A 393 11.49 -14.47 -7.53
CA GLY A 393 10.52 -15.55 -7.77
C GLY A 393 10.93 -16.92 -7.23
N THR A 394 12.01 -17.01 -6.43
CA THR A 394 12.43 -18.26 -5.75
C THR A 394 11.38 -18.68 -4.71
N LEU A 395 10.72 -17.71 -4.11
CA LEU A 395 9.59 -17.89 -3.23
C LEU A 395 8.37 -17.17 -3.82
N ALA A 396 7.30 -17.93 -4.07
CA ALA A 396 6.03 -17.39 -4.50
C ALA A 396 5.04 -17.34 -3.33
N VAL A 397 4.39 -16.19 -3.16
CA VAL A 397 3.28 -16.02 -2.21
C VAL A 397 1.97 -16.17 -2.98
N ASP A 398 1.06 -17.01 -2.49
CA ASP A 398 -0.24 -17.22 -3.13
C ASP A 398 -1.16 -16.02 -2.89
N ALA A 399 -1.65 -15.43 -3.97
CA ALA A 399 -2.57 -14.28 -3.94
C ALA A 399 -4.05 -14.69 -3.87
N ASP A 400 -4.39 -15.98 -4.11
CA ASP A 400 -5.76 -16.46 -4.09
C ASP A 400 -6.25 -16.69 -2.65
N TYR A 401 -6.73 -15.63 -2.03
CA TYR A 401 -7.22 -15.65 -0.64
C TYR A 401 -8.47 -16.54 -0.43
N ASN A 402 -9.06 -17.11 -1.48
CA ASN A 402 -10.06 -18.17 -1.32
C ASN A 402 -9.47 -19.45 -0.72
N ASN A 403 -8.14 -19.57 -0.73
CA ASN A 403 -7.41 -20.67 -0.09
C ASN A 403 -7.14 -20.44 1.42
N LEU A 404 -7.66 -19.36 2.03
CA LEU A 404 -7.41 -19.02 3.43
C LEU A 404 -7.73 -20.16 4.41
N GLU A 405 -8.81 -20.90 4.18
CA GLU A 405 -9.28 -21.96 5.08
C GLU A 405 -8.65 -23.34 4.80
N GLN A 406 -7.54 -23.40 4.07
CA GLN A 406 -6.80 -24.64 3.87
C GLN A 406 -6.17 -25.15 5.18
N GLU A 407 -5.73 -26.41 5.19
CA GLU A 407 -4.98 -26.97 6.31
C GLU A 407 -3.53 -26.45 6.31
N TYR A 408 -3.07 -26.00 7.49
CA TYR A 408 -1.70 -25.55 7.72
C TYR A 408 -0.98 -26.52 8.64
N SER A 409 0.25 -26.90 8.29
CA SER A 409 0.99 -27.92 9.04
C SER A 409 1.47 -27.43 10.43
N ASN A 410 1.79 -26.13 10.54
CA ASN A 410 2.39 -25.54 11.73
C ASN A 410 1.59 -24.37 12.30
N LEU A 411 0.37 -24.15 11.81
CA LEU A 411 -0.50 -23.06 12.25
C LEU A 411 -1.93 -23.55 12.45
N THR A 412 -2.52 -23.19 13.59
CA THR A 412 -3.94 -23.39 13.88
C THR A 412 -4.66 -22.05 13.70
N LEU A 413 -5.49 -21.96 12.64
CA LEU A 413 -6.27 -20.78 12.34
C LEU A 413 -7.66 -20.85 12.99
N LYS A 414 -8.06 -19.80 13.71
CA LYS A 414 -9.36 -19.66 14.38
C LYS A 414 -10.07 -18.45 13.78
N ILE A 415 -10.97 -18.67 12.81
CA ILE A 415 -11.74 -17.62 12.13
C ILE A 415 -13.04 -17.34 12.88
N SER A 416 -13.37 -16.05 13.10
CA SER A 416 -14.60 -15.57 13.72
C SER A 416 -15.23 -14.41 12.95
#